data_854fbd92b59287402724fe93e96ceb7d
#
_entry.id   854fbd92b59287402724fe93e96ceb7d
#
_cell.length_a   1.000
_cell.length_b   1.000
_cell.length_c   1.000
_cell.angle_alpha   90.00
_cell.angle_beta   90.00
_cell.angle_gamma   90.00
#
_symmetry.space_group_name_H-M   'P 1'
#
loop_
_entity.id
_entity.type
_entity.pdbx_description
1 polymer ?
#
loop_
_entity_poly.entity_id
_entity_poly.type
_entity_poly.pdbx_seq_one_letter_code
_entity_poly.pdbx_strand_id
1 'polypeptide(L)'
;MRILFKVLVACLLISSFMYAFSWATSAALKNKSSETLTFLSVGFDDSPSNTDVLGVITYDVSQNTVRMVQIPRDTAVDIDGVNKINSFYSKKVLEGKTHQEALEALKEFTSELLGIEIDGYIALTSQGFKDAVDFIGGVDINTELLPDALVRDMQLSGKTHFSGAEALSLVRYRKGYVKGDIERLDTQKIFLRALAVGIRDKKDKFSLLRFIKTNEGISFSVDGGRAFSFVSKNIFKIMDGVDVQIATLPGRAEKNGDTWYYLIDKDRADALLSGYFPDTDFIFDVKGKFIYDF
;
A
#
# COMPACT_ATOMS: atom_id res chain seq x y z
N MET A 1 -0.53 -43.95 20.94
CA MET A 1 -1.63 -43.44 21.79
C MET A 1 -1.27 -42.17 22.57
N ARG A 2 -0.13 -42.09 23.31
CA ARG A 2 0.23 -40.88 24.11
C ARG A 2 0.56 -39.62 23.26
N ILE A 3 1.11 -39.77 22.06
CA ILE A 3 1.45 -38.63 21.16
C ILE A 3 0.18 -38.07 20.51
N LEU A 4 -0.73 -38.92 20.07
CA LEU A 4 -2.02 -38.52 19.48
C LEU A 4 -2.87 -37.75 20.49
N PHE A 5 -2.87 -38.19 21.78
CA PHE A 5 -3.58 -37.52 22.87
C PHE A 5 -2.98 -36.12 23.14
N LYS A 6 -1.64 -35.97 23.14
CA LYS A 6 -0.97 -34.67 23.32
C LYS A 6 -1.25 -33.70 22.15
N VAL A 7 -1.29 -34.20 20.92
CA VAL A 7 -1.66 -33.41 19.74
C VAL A 7 -3.12 -32.97 19.82
N LEU A 8 -4.02 -33.89 20.23
CA LEU A 8 -5.45 -33.55 20.39
C LEU A 8 -5.67 -32.50 21.47
N VAL A 9 -4.96 -32.62 22.61
CA VAL A 9 -5.03 -31.64 23.72
C VAL A 9 -4.43 -30.28 23.27
N ALA A 10 -3.32 -30.28 22.51
CA ALA A 10 -2.75 -29.06 21.98
C ALA A 10 -3.71 -28.38 20.97
N CYS A 11 -4.36 -29.14 20.10
CA CYS A 11 -5.36 -28.60 19.17
C CYS A 11 -6.60 -28.05 19.90
N LEU A 12 -7.04 -28.70 20.98
CA LEU A 12 -8.15 -28.22 21.82
C LEU A 12 -7.77 -26.97 22.61
N LEU A 13 -6.55 -26.88 23.13
CA LEU A 13 -6.05 -25.67 23.80
C LEU A 13 -5.87 -24.50 22.84
N ILE A 14 -5.39 -24.76 21.65
CA ILE A 14 -5.27 -23.73 20.59
C ILE A 14 -6.66 -23.27 20.14
N SER A 15 -7.60 -24.19 19.93
CA SER A 15 -8.98 -23.85 19.56
C SER A 15 -9.72 -23.10 20.67
N SER A 16 -9.55 -23.51 21.95
CA SER A 16 -10.17 -22.82 23.09
C SER A 16 -9.53 -21.44 23.36
N PHE A 17 -8.22 -21.31 23.17
CA PHE A 17 -7.53 -20.01 23.21
C PHE A 17 -7.97 -19.09 22.05
N MET A 18 -8.10 -19.64 20.84
CA MET A 18 -8.63 -18.90 19.69
C MET A 18 -10.11 -18.52 19.89
N TYR A 19 -10.91 -19.37 20.51
CA TYR A 19 -12.30 -19.07 20.81
C TYR A 19 -12.45 -18.02 21.91
N ALA A 20 -11.67 -18.09 22.99
CA ALA A 20 -11.65 -17.09 24.06
C ALA A 20 -11.11 -15.74 23.58
N PHE A 21 -10.07 -15.76 22.74
CA PHE A 21 -9.52 -14.56 22.12
C PHE A 21 -10.51 -13.93 21.13
N SER A 22 -11.19 -14.75 20.31
CA SER A 22 -12.26 -14.29 19.40
C SER A 22 -13.45 -13.70 20.18
N TRP A 23 -13.81 -14.26 21.33
CA TRP A 23 -14.91 -13.75 22.15
C TRP A 23 -14.55 -12.43 22.85
N ALA A 24 -13.36 -12.31 23.39
CA ALA A 24 -12.86 -11.09 24.02
C ALA A 24 -12.73 -9.92 23.02
N THR A 25 -12.28 -10.22 21.79
CA THR A 25 -12.19 -9.21 20.71
C THR A 25 -13.56 -8.84 20.13
N SER A 26 -14.50 -9.81 20.04
CA SER A 26 -15.88 -9.52 19.58
C SER A 26 -16.66 -8.64 20.54
N ALA A 27 -16.37 -8.66 21.84
CA ALA A 27 -16.99 -7.77 22.82
C ALA A 27 -16.49 -6.32 22.74
N ALA A 28 -15.23 -6.12 22.32
CA ALA A 28 -14.64 -4.80 22.08
C ALA A 28 -15.03 -4.20 20.71
N LEU A 29 -15.42 -5.05 19.73
CA LEU A 29 -15.68 -4.68 18.34
C LEU A 29 -17.17 -4.40 18.03
N LYS A 30 -18.00 -4.15 19.04
CA LYS A 30 -19.45 -4.01 18.86
C LYS A 30 -19.92 -2.73 18.15
N ASN A 31 -19.02 -1.93 17.55
CA ASN A 31 -19.43 -0.63 17.00
C ASN A 31 -18.97 -0.26 15.57
N LYS A 32 -18.41 -1.19 14.77
CA LYS A 32 -18.28 -0.90 13.32
C LYS A 32 -18.14 -2.22 12.54
N SER A 33 -19.22 -2.66 11.92
CA SER A 33 -19.19 -3.66 10.86
C SER A 33 -18.67 -3.00 9.56
N SER A 34 -17.45 -2.49 9.53
CA SER A 34 -16.90 -2.10 8.24
C SER A 34 -16.46 -3.36 7.52
N GLU A 35 -17.07 -3.61 6.38
CA GLU A 35 -16.69 -4.68 5.45
C GLU A 35 -15.39 -4.34 4.70
N THR A 36 -14.64 -3.35 5.17
CA THR A 36 -13.41 -2.84 4.56
C THR A 36 -12.22 -2.92 5.52
N LEU A 37 -11.03 -3.11 4.95
CA LEU A 37 -9.75 -3.03 5.63
C LEU A 37 -8.80 -2.16 4.81
N THR A 38 -8.23 -1.13 5.44
CA THR A 38 -7.45 -0.08 4.76
C THR A 38 -6.03 -0.02 5.28
N PHE A 39 -5.05 0.02 4.38
CA PHE A 39 -3.63 0.10 4.68
C PHE A 39 -2.96 1.28 3.99
N LEU A 40 -2.01 1.91 4.68
CA LEU A 40 -1.02 2.76 4.03
C LEU A 40 0.06 1.90 3.37
N SER A 41 0.30 2.10 2.09
CA SER A 41 1.39 1.48 1.34
C SER A 41 2.54 2.47 1.20
N VAL A 42 3.74 2.07 1.63
CA VAL A 42 4.94 2.91 1.61
C VAL A 42 6.07 2.18 0.90
N GLY A 43 6.72 2.84 -0.06
CA GLY A 43 7.95 2.35 -0.69
C GLY A 43 9.10 3.31 -0.43
N PHE A 44 10.21 2.77 0.05
CA PHE A 44 11.45 3.52 0.25
C PHE A 44 12.41 3.35 -0.92
N ASP A 45 13.24 4.36 -1.14
CA ASP A 45 14.42 4.22 -1.99
C ASP A 45 15.54 3.42 -1.26
N ASP A 46 16.74 3.36 -1.85
CA ASP A 46 17.88 2.65 -1.25
C ASP A 46 18.44 3.37 -0.01
N SER A 47 18.09 4.65 0.14
CA SER A 47 18.35 5.44 1.34
C SER A 47 16.99 5.67 2.03
N PRO A 48 16.75 5.13 3.24
CA PRO A 48 15.44 5.22 3.90
C PRO A 48 15.15 6.64 4.43
N SER A 49 15.57 7.65 3.67
CA SER A 49 15.39 9.06 4.03
C SER A 49 14.07 9.64 3.52
N ASN A 50 13.56 9.18 2.36
CA ASN A 50 12.31 9.68 1.78
C ASN A 50 11.43 8.54 1.27
N THR A 51 10.12 8.76 1.30
CA THR A 51 9.17 7.83 0.71
C THR A 51 9.02 8.11 -0.79
N ASP A 52 9.37 7.15 -1.64
CA ASP A 52 9.26 7.26 -3.10
C ASP A 52 7.90 6.82 -3.63
N VAL A 53 7.22 5.96 -2.88
CA VAL A 53 5.86 5.47 -3.17
C VAL A 53 5.01 5.67 -1.93
N LEU A 54 3.87 6.26 -2.11
CA LEU A 54 2.86 6.43 -1.08
C LEU A 54 1.48 6.15 -1.69
N GLY A 55 0.64 5.43 -0.97
CA GLY A 55 -0.72 5.17 -1.40
C GLY A 55 -1.54 4.51 -0.32
N VAL A 56 -2.85 4.55 -0.49
CA VAL A 56 -3.79 3.89 0.41
C VAL A 56 -4.46 2.75 -0.33
N ILE A 57 -4.45 1.56 0.26
CA ILE A 57 -5.03 0.34 -0.27
C ILE A 57 -6.19 -0.05 0.63
N THR A 58 -7.38 -0.23 0.08
CA THR A 58 -8.52 -0.79 0.80
C THR A 58 -9.01 -2.07 0.13
N TYR A 59 -9.38 -3.06 0.92
CA TYR A 59 -10.11 -4.23 0.46
C TYR A 59 -11.55 -4.17 0.97
N ASP A 60 -12.48 -4.18 0.03
CA ASP A 60 -13.92 -4.21 0.24
C ASP A 60 -14.42 -5.66 0.09
N VAL A 61 -14.88 -6.24 1.20
CA VAL A 61 -15.38 -7.63 1.22
C VAL A 61 -16.67 -7.77 0.43
N SER A 62 -17.56 -6.76 0.49
CA SER A 62 -18.88 -6.83 -0.14
C SER A 62 -18.75 -6.93 -1.65
N GLN A 63 -17.85 -6.17 -2.23
CA GLN A 63 -17.61 -6.10 -3.66
C GLN A 63 -16.46 -7.02 -4.11
N ASN A 64 -15.73 -7.63 -3.18
CA ASN A 64 -14.52 -8.41 -3.44
C ASN A 64 -13.49 -7.63 -4.29
N THR A 65 -13.27 -6.37 -3.93
CA THR A 65 -12.47 -5.42 -4.70
C THR A 65 -11.36 -4.84 -3.84
N VAL A 66 -10.14 -4.81 -4.37
CA VAL A 66 -9.03 -4.01 -3.83
C VAL A 66 -8.99 -2.69 -4.58
N ARG A 67 -9.08 -1.59 -3.85
CA ARG A 67 -8.90 -0.25 -4.39
C ARG A 67 -7.63 0.36 -3.86
N MET A 68 -6.84 0.97 -4.74
CA MET A 68 -5.63 1.70 -4.37
C MET A 68 -5.68 3.12 -4.90
N VAL A 69 -5.42 4.07 -4.02
CA VAL A 69 -5.21 5.48 -4.39
C VAL A 69 -3.75 5.82 -4.16
N GLN A 70 -3.02 6.04 -5.25
CA GLN A 70 -1.63 6.51 -5.21
C GLN A 70 -1.61 7.99 -4.86
N ILE A 71 -0.74 8.38 -3.93
CA ILE A 71 -0.47 9.77 -3.56
C ILE A 71 0.87 10.17 -4.18
N PRO A 72 0.91 11.15 -5.10
CA PRO A 72 2.18 11.59 -5.67
C PRO A 72 3.12 12.07 -4.56
N ARG A 73 4.36 11.60 -4.57
CA ARG A 73 5.34 11.88 -3.49
C ARG A 73 5.65 13.36 -3.29
N ASP A 74 5.54 14.14 -4.36
CA ASP A 74 5.78 15.59 -4.35
C ASP A 74 4.52 16.40 -3.99
N THR A 75 3.46 15.73 -3.50
CA THR A 75 2.24 16.41 -3.05
C THR A 75 2.56 17.48 -2.03
N ALA A 76 2.11 18.70 -2.35
CA ALA A 76 2.32 19.87 -1.54
C ALA A 76 1.47 19.82 -0.28
N VAL A 77 2.08 19.98 0.88
CA VAL A 77 1.44 20.02 2.19
C VAL A 77 2.05 21.13 3.04
N ASP A 78 1.28 21.67 3.98
CA ASP A 78 1.75 22.62 4.97
C ASP A 78 1.61 22.02 6.36
N ILE A 79 2.69 21.45 6.86
CA ILE A 79 2.70 20.90 8.21
C ILE A 79 4.10 20.98 8.84
N ASP A 80 4.22 21.73 9.93
CA ASP A 80 5.40 21.78 10.79
C ASP A 80 6.74 21.95 10.02
N GLY A 81 6.74 22.74 8.93
CA GLY A 81 7.90 22.93 8.06
C GLY A 81 8.16 21.81 7.05
N VAL A 82 7.22 20.88 6.88
CA VAL A 82 7.18 19.92 5.76
C VAL A 82 6.36 20.51 4.64
N ASN A 83 6.96 20.62 3.46
CA ASN A 83 6.30 21.19 2.27
C ASN A 83 5.90 20.13 1.24
N LYS A 84 6.39 18.88 1.41
CA LYS A 84 6.07 17.75 0.55
C LYS A 84 5.80 16.51 1.41
N ILE A 85 4.78 15.74 1.05
CA ILE A 85 4.37 14.55 1.81
C ILE A 85 5.48 13.51 1.98
N ASN A 86 6.35 13.36 0.97
CA ASN A 86 7.46 12.39 1.00
C ASN A 86 8.53 12.69 2.06
N SER A 87 8.64 13.92 2.55
CA SER A 87 9.62 14.32 3.58
C SER A 87 9.07 14.22 5.00
N PHE A 88 7.79 13.90 5.18
CA PHE A 88 7.20 13.76 6.51
C PHE A 88 7.83 12.64 7.33
N TYR A 89 8.02 11.47 6.74
CA TYR A 89 8.66 10.33 7.40
C TYR A 89 10.09 10.68 7.86
N SER A 90 10.92 11.21 6.97
CA SER A 90 12.31 11.56 7.29
C SER A 90 12.39 12.64 8.37
N LYS A 91 11.46 13.59 8.39
CA LYS A 91 11.36 14.55 9.48
C LYS A 91 11.12 13.86 10.82
N LYS A 92 10.20 12.87 10.89
CA LYS A 92 9.93 12.13 12.14
C LYS A 92 11.17 11.35 12.61
N VAL A 93 11.94 10.77 11.70
CA VAL A 93 13.21 10.11 12.02
C VAL A 93 14.24 11.12 12.55
N LEU A 94 14.34 12.32 11.95
CA LEU A 94 15.23 13.40 12.43
C LEU A 94 14.80 13.94 13.81
N GLU A 95 13.52 13.88 14.14
CA GLU A 95 12.99 14.19 15.48
C GLU A 95 13.29 13.09 16.53
N GLY A 96 14.02 12.03 16.14
CA GLY A 96 14.43 10.94 17.03
C GLY A 96 13.44 9.77 17.13
N LYS A 97 12.43 9.73 16.28
CA LYS A 97 11.50 8.60 16.20
C LYS A 97 12.15 7.37 15.59
N THR A 98 11.83 6.20 16.11
CA THR A 98 12.18 4.92 15.49
C THR A 98 11.50 4.78 14.15
N HIS A 99 11.98 3.84 13.32
CA HIS A 99 11.36 3.50 12.02
C HIS A 99 9.85 3.20 12.16
N GLN A 100 9.47 2.41 13.15
CA GLN A 100 8.07 2.04 13.39
C GLN A 100 7.23 3.24 13.84
N GLU A 101 7.73 4.07 14.77
CA GLU A 101 7.03 5.27 15.21
C GLU A 101 6.88 6.30 14.09
N ALA A 102 7.87 6.43 13.20
CA ALA A 102 7.79 7.32 12.05
C ALA A 102 6.78 6.85 11.00
N LEU A 103 6.67 5.52 10.77
CA LEU A 103 5.65 4.93 9.90
C LEU A 103 4.24 5.08 10.50
N GLU A 104 4.09 4.87 11.80
CA GLU A 104 2.81 5.08 12.48
C GLU A 104 2.37 6.53 12.38
N ALA A 105 3.28 7.48 12.63
CA ALA A 105 3.00 8.91 12.46
C ALA A 105 2.63 9.27 11.00
N LEU A 106 3.29 8.65 10.00
CA LEU A 106 2.94 8.86 8.59
C LEU A 106 1.54 8.29 8.27
N LYS A 107 1.19 7.14 8.85
CA LYS A 107 -0.15 6.55 8.71
C LYS A 107 -1.24 7.48 9.29
N GLU A 108 -1.04 7.95 10.52
CA GLU A 108 -1.95 8.87 11.17
C GLU A 108 -2.09 10.18 10.40
N PHE A 109 -0.96 10.74 9.97
CA PHE A 109 -0.94 11.95 9.15
C PHE A 109 -1.69 11.77 7.82
N THR A 110 -1.47 10.66 7.12
CA THR A 110 -2.18 10.36 5.87
C THR A 110 -3.67 10.14 6.09
N SER A 111 -4.03 9.46 7.19
CA SER A 111 -5.43 9.29 7.61
C SER A 111 -6.12 10.64 7.81
N GLU A 112 -5.47 11.57 8.51
CA GLU A 112 -5.99 12.92 8.72
C GLU A 112 -6.10 13.75 7.43
N LEU A 113 -5.11 13.65 6.54
CA LEU A 113 -5.13 14.34 5.25
C LEU A 113 -6.27 13.90 4.36
N LEU A 114 -6.49 12.60 4.27
CA LEU A 114 -7.49 12.02 3.40
C LEU A 114 -8.87 11.94 4.05
N GLY A 115 -8.97 12.15 5.37
CA GLY A 115 -10.21 12.01 6.13
C GLY A 115 -10.73 10.59 6.24
N ILE A 116 -9.88 9.58 6.06
CA ILE A 116 -10.23 8.15 6.08
C ILE A 116 -9.52 7.42 7.22
N GLU A 117 -10.14 6.39 7.76
CA GLU A 117 -9.51 5.53 8.76
C GLU A 117 -8.55 4.55 8.09
N ILE A 118 -7.29 4.52 8.52
CA ILE A 118 -6.26 3.61 8.03
C ILE A 118 -5.89 2.64 9.16
N ASP A 119 -6.19 1.35 8.96
CA ASP A 119 -6.06 0.30 9.96
C ASP A 119 -4.62 -0.14 10.23
N GLY A 120 -3.72 0.11 9.28
CA GLY A 120 -2.32 -0.30 9.40
C GLY A 120 -1.47 0.21 8.25
N TYR A 121 -0.23 -0.26 8.20
CA TYR A 121 0.66 0.04 7.08
C TYR A 121 1.42 -1.19 6.59
N ILE A 122 1.85 -1.14 5.34
CA ILE A 122 2.86 -2.01 4.75
C ILE A 122 3.92 -1.14 4.09
N ALA A 123 5.17 -1.30 4.52
CA ALA A 123 6.29 -0.52 4.00
C ALA A 123 7.38 -1.45 3.49
N LEU A 124 7.90 -1.15 2.30
CA LEU A 124 8.89 -1.95 1.61
C LEU A 124 10.14 -1.14 1.33
N THR A 125 11.30 -1.72 1.64
CA THR A 125 12.58 -1.27 1.10
C THR A 125 12.72 -1.76 -0.35
N SER A 126 13.72 -1.25 -1.08
CA SER A 126 14.05 -1.75 -2.42
C SER A 126 14.34 -3.25 -2.44
N GLN A 127 15.00 -3.76 -1.38
CA GLN A 127 15.27 -5.18 -1.26
C GLN A 127 13.99 -5.97 -0.98
N GLY A 128 13.16 -5.51 -0.03
CA GLY A 128 11.86 -6.14 0.26
C GLY A 128 10.93 -6.19 -0.95
N PHE A 129 10.96 -5.15 -1.80
CA PHE A 129 10.22 -5.14 -3.07
C PHE A 129 10.74 -6.23 -4.02
N LYS A 130 12.06 -6.33 -4.24
CA LYS A 130 12.64 -7.36 -5.09
C LYS A 130 12.31 -8.77 -4.59
N ASP A 131 12.51 -8.99 -3.31
CA ASP A 131 12.22 -10.28 -2.67
C ASP A 131 10.74 -10.65 -2.78
N ALA A 132 9.82 -9.68 -2.66
CA ALA A 132 8.38 -9.92 -2.79
C ALA A 132 7.99 -10.34 -4.22
N VAL A 133 8.56 -9.69 -5.23
CA VAL A 133 8.33 -10.04 -6.63
C VAL A 133 8.93 -11.41 -6.94
N ASP A 134 10.17 -11.68 -6.53
CA ASP A 134 10.83 -12.96 -6.76
C ASP A 134 10.14 -14.10 -6.00
N PHE A 135 9.62 -13.83 -4.79
CA PHE A 135 8.86 -14.80 -4.00
C PHE A 135 7.60 -15.31 -4.72
N ILE A 136 6.88 -14.44 -5.44
CA ILE A 136 5.72 -14.88 -6.24
C ILE A 136 6.11 -15.53 -7.56
N GLY A 137 7.38 -15.50 -7.92
CA GLY A 137 7.93 -16.07 -9.15
C GLY A 137 8.11 -15.07 -10.28
N GLY A 138 8.20 -13.78 -9.97
CA GLY A 138 8.24 -12.69 -10.94
C GLY A 138 6.84 -12.19 -11.32
N VAL A 139 6.78 -11.23 -12.26
CA VAL A 139 5.54 -10.66 -12.79
C VAL A 139 5.55 -10.66 -14.31
N ASP A 140 4.37 -10.94 -14.89
CA ASP A 140 4.19 -10.88 -16.34
C ASP A 140 3.51 -9.56 -16.73
N ILE A 141 4.17 -8.77 -17.57
CA ILE A 141 3.70 -7.46 -18.02
C ILE A 141 3.68 -7.43 -19.54
N ASN A 142 2.54 -7.05 -20.13
CA ASN A 142 2.49 -6.71 -21.54
C ASN A 142 3.22 -5.38 -21.78
N THR A 143 4.39 -5.44 -22.40
CA THR A 143 5.24 -4.27 -22.67
C THR A 143 4.64 -3.27 -23.65
N GLU A 144 3.61 -3.66 -24.43
CA GLU A 144 2.86 -2.73 -25.30
C GLU A 144 2.04 -1.70 -24.50
N LEU A 145 1.76 -1.98 -23.22
CA LEU A 145 1.09 -1.05 -22.33
C LEU A 145 2.04 -0.03 -21.70
N LEU A 146 3.36 -0.26 -21.82
CA LEU A 146 4.38 0.60 -21.24
C LEU A 146 4.69 1.77 -22.18
N PRO A 147 5.15 2.92 -21.66
CA PRO A 147 5.60 4.04 -22.50
C PRO A 147 6.74 3.64 -23.44
N ASP A 148 6.67 4.06 -24.70
CA ASP A 148 7.67 3.73 -25.74
C ASP A 148 9.11 4.09 -25.34
N ALA A 149 9.30 5.20 -24.64
CA ALA A 149 10.60 5.63 -24.13
C ALA A 149 11.17 4.59 -23.16
N LEU A 150 10.37 4.10 -22.25
CA LEU A 150 10.75 3.05 -21.29
C LEU A 150 11.11 1.75 -22.02
N VAL A 151 10.25 1.29 -22.93
CA VAL A 151 10.47 0.04 -23.70
C VAL A 151 11.78 0.11 -24.49
N ARG A 152 12.04 1.23 -25.15
CA ARG A 152 13.26 1.46 -25.93
C ARG A 152 14.51 1.49 -25.04
N ASP A 153 14.49 2.33 -24.02
CA ASP A 153 15.67 2.61 -23.17
C ASP A 153 16.08 1.39 -22.32
N MET A 154 15.12 0.60 -21.91
CA MET A 154 15.36 -0.65 -21.16
C MET A 154 15.43 -1.89 -22.07
N GLN A 155 15.30 -1.73 -23.39
CA GLN A 155 15.35 -2.83 -24.37
C GLN A 155 14.35 -3.95 -24.09
N LEU A 156 13.11 -3.58 -23.78
CA LEU A 156 12.06 -4.51 -23.34
C LEU A 156 11.26 -5.15 -24.47
N SER A 157 11.58 -4.89 -25.74
CA SER A 157 10.84 -5.42 -26.89
C SER A 157 10.74 -6.95 -26.83
N GLY A 158 9.51 -7.48 -26.81
CA GLY A 158 9.24 -8.92 -26.72
C GLY A 158 9.46 -9.55 -25.33
N LYS A 159 9.89 -8.76 -24.33
CA LYS A 159 9.99 -9.23 -22.96
C LYS A 159 8.61 -9.16 -22.28
N THR A 160 8.24 -10.24 -21.61
CA THR A 160 6.96 -10.30 -20.88
C THR A 160 7.13 -10.60 -19.40
N HIS A 161 8.19 -11.30 -19.02
CA HIS A 161 8.45 -11.73 -17.65
C HIS A 161 9.55 -10.89 -16.98
N PHE A 162 9.33 -10.44 -15.75
CA PHE A 162 10.21 -9.56 -14.99
C PHE A 162 10.51 -10.15 -13.61
N SER A 163 11.80 -10.30 -13.29
CA SER A 163 12.29 -10.58 -11.94
C SER A 163 12.11 -9.37 -11.03
N GLY A 164 12.33 -9.54 -9.72
CA GLY A 164 12.27 -8.44 -8.76
C GLY A 164 13.21 -7.28 -9.06
N ALA A 165 14.44 -7.57 -9.51
CA ALA A 165 15.41 -6.55 -9.88
C ALA A 165 14.97 -5.75 -11.13
N GLU A 166 14.44 -6.44 -12.13
CA GLU A 166 13.96 -5.82 -13.36
C GLU A 166 12.67 -5.03 -13.12
N ALA A 167 11.76 -5.57 -12.32
CA ALA A 167 10.55 -4.87 -11.89
C ALA A 167 10.86 -3.59 -11.09
N LEU A 168 11.86 -3.64 -10.19
CA LEU A 168 12.30 -2.44 -9.46
C LEU A 168 12.83 -1.37 -10.42
N SER A 169 13.65 -1.77 -11.40
CA SER A 169 14.17 -0.86 -12.43
C SER A 169 13.04 -0.24 -13.27
N LEU A 170 12.03 -1.04 -13.62
CA LEU A 170 10.86 -0.61 -14.37
C LEU A 170 10.04 0.44 -13.60
N VAL A 171 9.69 0.20 -12.34
CA VAL A 171 8.85 1.12 -11.55
C VAL A 171 9.59 2.39 -11.10
N ARG A 172 10.92 2.40 -11.17
CA ARG A 172 11.78 3.54 -10.87
C ARG A 172 12.19 4.35 -12.09
N TYR A 173 11.92 3.86 -13.30
CA TYR A 173 12.30 4.56 -14.52
C TYR A 173 11.65 5.94 -14.59
N ARG A 174 12.45 6.94 -15.00
CA ARG A 174 12.01 8.35 -15.16
C ARG A 174 12.57 9.02 -16.43
N LYS A 175 13.61 8.42 -17.02
CA LYS A 175 14.27 9.02 -18.20
C LYS A 175 13.31 8.99 -19.39
N GLY A 176 13.24 10.08 -20.12
CA GLY A 176 12.42 10.16 -21.32
C GLY A 176 10.91 10.36 -21.10
N TYR A 177 10.44 10.43 -19.86
CA TYR A 177 9.05 10.76 -19.58
C TYR A 177 8.77 12.25 -19.82
N VAL A 178 7.77 12.54 -20.64
CA VAL A 178 7.38 13.92 -20.99
C VAL A 178 6.65 14.59 -19.82
N LYS A 179 5.81 13.82 -19.13
CA LYS A 179 5.03 14.28 -17.95
C LYS A 179 5.72 13.95 -16.63
N GLY A 180 7.00 13.54 -16.66
CA GLY A 180 7.81 13.28 -15.48
C GLY A 180 7.23 12.22 -14.54
N ASP A 181 7.02 12.59 -13.29
CA ASP A 181 6.62 11.65 -12.23
C ASP A 181 5.21 11.05 -12.44
N ILE A 182 4.32 11.71 -13.17
CA ILE A 182 2.97 11.21 -13.47
C ILE A 182 3.03 9.95 -14.36
N GLU A 183 3.87 9.94 -15.40
CA GLU A 183 4.03 8.75 -16.27
C GLU A 183 4.65 7.58 -15.50
N ARG A 184 5.49 7.86 -14.51
CA ARG A 184 5.99 6.84 -13.58
C ARG A 184 4.85 6.20 -12.77
N LEU A 185 3.91 6.99 -12.28
CA LEU A 185 2.74 6.47 -11.56
C LEU A 185 1.87 5.58 -12.47
N ASP A 186 1.74 5.90 -13.75
CA ASP A 186 1.01 5.05 -14.71
C ASP A 186 1.74 3.72 -14.94
N THR A 187 3.07 3.74 -15.07
CA THR A 187 3.89 2.51 -15.13
C THR A 187 3.72 1.67 -13.86
N GLN A 188 3.70 2.29 -12.70
CA GLN A 188 3.45 1.62 -11.43
C GLN A 188 2.06 0.97 -11.36
N LYS A 189 1.02 1.59 -11.94
CA LYS A 189 -0.33 0.98 -12.03
C LYS A 189 -0.32 -0.31 -12.86
N ILE A 190 0.40 -0.30 -14.01
CA ILE A 190 0.54 -1.48 -14.84
C ILE A 190 1.23 -2.60 -14.05
N PHE A 191 2.35 -2.29 -13.39
CA PHE A 191 3.07 -3.23 -12.53
C PHE A 191 2.18 -3.78 -11.40
N LEU A 192 1.46 -2.93 -10.66
CA LEU A 192 0.62 -3.34 -9.53
C LEU A 192 -0.52 -4.28 -9.96
N ARG A 193 -1.09 -4.09 -11.17
CA ARG A 193 -2.06 -5.04 -11.72
C ARG A 193 -1.42 -6.39 -12.02
N ALA A 194 -0.23 -6.41 -12.62
CA ALA A 194 0.52 -7.63 -12.87
C ALA A 194 0.91 -8.35 -11.56
N LEU A 195 1.32 -7.59 -10.54
CA LEU A 195 1.61 -8.11 -9.21
C LEU A 195 0.37 -8.78 -8.58
N ALA A 196 -0.79 -8.15 -8.68
CA ALA A 196 -2.04 -8.71 -8.15
C ALA A 196 -2.40 -10.05 -8.83
N VAL A 197 -2.18 -10.16 -10.14
CA VAL A 197 -2.33 -11.44 -10.88
C VAL A 197 -1.34 -12.47 -10.36
N GLY A 198 -0.06 -12.14 -10.23
CA GLY A 198 0.96 -13.04 -9.70
C GLY A 198 0.66 -13.54 -8.28
N ILE A 199 0.16 -12.65 -7.40
CA ILE A 199 -0.29 -13.03 -6.06
C ILE A 199 -1.49 -13.97 -6.13
N ARG A 200 -2.48 -13.69 -6.98
CA ARG A 200 -3.65 -14.54 -7.17
C ARG A 200 -3.25 -15.95 -7.61
N ASP A 201 -2.31 -16.05 -8.53
CA ASP A 201 -1.91 -17.32 -9.15
C ASP A 201 -0.94 -18.14 -8.26
N LYS A 202 -0.41 -17.54 -7.18
CA LYS A 202 0.42 -18.24 -6.19
C LYS A 202 -0.40 -19.31 -5.46
N LYS A 203 -0.02 -20.58 -5.63
CA LYS A 203 -0.77 -21.74 -5.07
C LYS A 203 -0.70 -21.81 -3.54
N ASP A 204 0.47 -21.50 -2.96
CA ASP A 204 0.67 -21.53 -1.51
C ASP A 204 0.53 -20.14 -0.90
N LYS A 205 -0.68 -19.81 -0.48
CA LYS A 205 -1.01 -18.51 0.12
C LYS A 205 -0.48 -18.38 1.56
N PHE A 206 -0.34 -19.47 2.31
CA PHE A 206 0.21 -19.42 3.65
C PHE A 206 1.70 -19.07 3.65
N SER A 207 2.44 -19.52 2.63
CA SER A 207 3.83 -19.10 2.46
C SER A 207 3.98 -17.60 2.25
N LEU A 208 3.00 -16.94 1.61
CA LEU A 208 2.99 -15.48 1.42
C LEU A 208 2.88 -14.73 2.77
N LEU A 209 1.96 -15.15 3.64
CA LEU A 209 1.83 -14.55 4.97
C LEU A 209 3.09 -14.74 5.82
N ARG A 210 3.70 -15.93 5.73
CA ARG A 210 4.97 -16.21 6.38
C ARG A 210 6.09 -15.33 5.83
N PHE A 211 6.19 -15.21 4.51
CA PHE A 211 7.18 -14.38 3.82
C PHE A 211 7.09 -12.91 4.29
N ILE A 212 5.89 -12.30 4.26
CA ILE A 212 5.67 -10.92 4.72
C ILE A 212 6.16 -10.72 6.16
N LYS A 213 5.93 -11.71 7.04
CA LYS A 213 6.33 -11.64 8.45
C LYS A 213 7.83 -11.81 8.70
N THR A 214 8.53 -12.52 7.83
CA THR A 214 9.94 -12.91 8.06
C THR A 214 10.92 -12.16 7.18
N ASN A 215 10.46 -11.40 6.18
CA ASN A 215 11.33 -10.62 5.31
C ASN A 215 11.71 -9.29 5.99
N GLU A 216 13.01 -9.09 6.21
CA GLU A 216 13.56 -7.90 6.87
C GLU A 216 13.34 -6.59 6.07
N GLY A 217 13.13 -6.70 4.77
CA GLY A 217 12.84 -5.57 3.89
C GLY A 217 11.38 -5.13 3.90
N ILE A 218 10.51 -5.81 4.68
CA ILE A 218 9.08 -5.52 4.79
C ILE A 218 8.75 -5.15 6.22
N SER A 219 8.28 -3.93 6.43
CA SER A 219 7.70 -3.49 7.71
C SER A 219 6.19 -3.53 7.61
N PHE A 220 5.56 -4.17 8.56
CA PHE A 220 4.13 -4.37 8.58
C PHE A 220 3.58 -4.10 9.98
N SER A 221 2.56 -3.26 10.06
CA SER A 221 1.77 -3.04 11.26
C SER A 221 0.30 -3.13 10.91
N VAL A 222 -0.45 -3.67 11.83
CA VAL A 222 -1.89 -3.75 11.74
C VAL A 222 -2.45 -3.69 13.14
N ASP A 223 -3.54 -2.97 13.34
CA ASP A 223 -4.26 -3.04 14.60
C ASP A 223 -4.73 -4.49 14.82
N GLY A 224 -4.05 -5.16 15.78
CA GLY A 224 -3.92 -6.61 15.82
C GLY A 224 -5.23 -7.38 15.96
N GLY A 225 -6.28 -6.77 16.53
CA GLY A 225 -7.56 -7.43 16.72
C GLY A 225 -8.44 -7.44 15.49
N ARG A 226 -8.60 -6.27 14.86
CA ARG A 226 -9.53 -6.06 13.74
C ARG A 226 -9.02 -6.75 12.46
N ALA A 227 -7.78 -6.52 12.11
CA ALA A 227 -7.25 -7.06 10.85
C ALA A 227 -7.08 -8.57 10.89
N PHE A 228 -6.67 -9.15 12.03
CA PHE A 228 -6.62 -10.61 12.16
C PHE A 228 -8.01 -11.24 12.00
N SER A 229 -9.02 -10.69 12.65
CA SER A 229 -10.42 -11.14 12.53
C SER A 229 -10.93 -11.00 11.10
N PHE A 230 -10.64 -9.86 10.46
CA PHE A 230 -11.02 -9.57 9.10
C PHE A 230 -10.37 -10.54 8.09
N VAL A 231 -9.04 -10.67 8.14
CA VAL A 231 -8.30 -11.57 7.24
C VAL A 231 -8.72 -13.02 7.45
N SER A 232 -8.85 -13.49 8.71
CA SER A 232 -9.24 -14.87 8.96
C SER A 232 -10.63 -15.23 8.44
N LYS A 233 -11.57 -14.27 8.48
CA LYS A 233 -12.93 -14.47 7.94
C LYS A 233 -12.98 -14.45 6.41
N ASN A 234 -12.10 -13.67 5.78
CA ASN A 234 -12.19 -13.38 4.35
C ASN A 234 -11.06 -14.00 3.52
N ILE A 235 -10.15 -14.75 4.14
CA ILE A 235 -8.94 -15.28 3.51
C ILE A 235 -9.24 -16.07 2.23
N PHE A 236 -10.26 -16.92 2.24
CA PHE A 236 -10.62 -17.71 1.06
C PHE A 236 -11.15 -16.83 -0.07
N LYS A 237 -11.94 -15.82 0.25
CA LYS A 237 -12.47 -14.85 -0.72
C LYS A 237 -11.36 -14.04 -1.38
N ILE A 238 -10.40 -13.56 -0.58
CA ILE A 238 -9.20 -12.87 -1.05
C ILE A 238 -8.35 -13.78 -1.95
N MET A 239 -8.28 -15.06 -1.60
CA MET A 239 -7.47 -16.06 -2.33
C MET A 239 -8.07 -16.48 -3.66
N ASP A 240 -9.40 -16.43 -3.83
CA ASP A 240 -10.07 -16.80 -5.08
C ASP A 240 -9.92 -15.75 -6.19
N GLY A 241 -9.31 -14.61 -5.85
CA GLY A 241 -9.05 -13.49 -6.73
C GLY A 241 -9.97 -12.31 -6.45
N VAL A 242 -9.40 -11.12 -6.59
CA VAL A 242 -10.08 -9.84 -6.34
C VAL A 242 -10.03 -8.98 -7.58
N ASP A 243 -11.04 -8.14 -7.77
CA ASP A 243 -10.94 -7.03 -8.72
C ASP A 243 -9.96 -5.98 -8.18
N VAL A 244 -9.14 -5.37 -9.05
CA VAL A 244 -8.12 -4.40 -8.63
C VAL A 244 -8.30 -3.09 -9.38
N GLN A 245 -8.66 -2.07 -8.63
CA GLN A 245 -8.85 -0.70 -9.12
C GLN A 245 -7.74 0.20 -8.57
N ILE A 246 -7.03 0.90 -9.46
CA ILE A 246 -5.92 1.76 -9.08
C ILE A 246 -6.11 3.13 -9.70
N ALA A 247 -6.13 4.15 -8.86
CA ALA A 247 -6.17 5.55 -9.26
C ALA A 247 -4.98 6.32 -8.69
N THR A 248 -4.71 7.49 -9.24
CA THR A 248 -3.81 8.48 -8.65
C THR A 248 -4.66 9.64 -8.14
N LEU A 249 -4.33 10.16 -6.98
CA LEU A 249 -4.99 11.35 -6.43
C LEU A 249 -4.90 12.49 -7.44
N PRO A 250 -6.04 13.06 -7.89
CA PRO A 250 -6.04 14.04 -8.98
C PRO A 250 -5.34 15.34 -8.61
N GLY A 251 -4.65 15.93 -9.57
CA GLY A 251 -3.93 17.19 -9.38
C GLY A 251 -3.08 17.56 -10.57
N ARG A 252 -2.18 18.52 -10.37
CA ARG A 252 -1.23 19.00 -11.39
C ARG A 252 0.17 19.18 -10.81
N ALA A 253 1.18 18.99 -11.65
CA ALA A 253 2.54 19.37 -11.29
C ALA A 253 2.72 20.87 -11.52
N GLU A 254 3.30 21.58 -10.54
CA GLU A 254 3.55 23.01 -10.61
C GLU A 254 4.92 23.33 -10.00
N LYS A 255 5.61 24.30 -10.57
CA LYS A 255 6.94 24.74 -10.12
C LYS A 255 6.83 26.00 -9.27
N ASN A 256 7.34 25.94 -8.06
CA ASN A 256 7.49 27.10 -7.18
C ASN A 256 9.00 27.33 -6.90
N GLY A 257 9.54 28.42 -7.38
CA GLY A 257 10.99 28.64 -7.43
C GLY A 257 11.69 27.56 -8.27
N ASP A 258 12.67 26.86 -7.69
CA ASP A 258 13.38 25.76 -8.35
C ASP A 258 12.82 24.38 -8.00
N THR A 259 11.74 24.31 -7.21
CA THR A 259 11.18 23.07 -6.71
C THR A 259 9.86 22.75 -7.39
N TRP A 260 9.72 21.49 -7.83
CA TRP A 260 8.46 20.95 -8.33
C TRP A 260 7.60 20.43 -7.22
N TYR A 261 6.30 20.74 -7.26
CA TYR A 261 5.27 20.26 -6.35
C TYR A 261 4.14 19.61 -7.13
N TYR A 262 3.34 18.80 -6.46
CA TYR A 262 2.09 18.29 -6.97
C TYR A 262 0.94 18.91 -6.17
N LEU A 263 0.15 19.73 -6.82
CA LEU A 263 -1.00 20.40 -6.24
C LEU A 263 -2.25 19.57 -6.47
N ILE A 264 -2.95 19.22 -5.40
CA ILE A 264 -4.17 18.41 -5.47
C ILE A 264 -5.32 19.22 -6.04
N ASP A 265 -6.10 18.61 -6.92
CA ASP A 265 -7.42 19.11 -7.33
C ASP A 265 -8.45 18.64 -6.31
N LYS A 266 -8.87 19.54 -5.43
CA LYS A 266 -9.69 19.21 -4.26
C LYS A 266 -11.01 18.54 -4.63
N ASP A 267 -11.74 19.11 -5.58
CA ASP A 267 -13.07 18.61 -5.94
C ASP A 267 -13.01 17.23 -6.59
N ARG A 268 -12.02 17.03 -7.46
CA ARG A 268 -11.79 15.74 -8.10
C ARG A 268 -11.22 14.70 -7.15
N ALA A 269 -10.40 15.11 -6.17
CA ALA A 269 -9.89 14.22 -5.14
C ALA A 269 -11.00 13.76 -4.21
N ASP A 270 -11.86 14.67 -3.77
CA ASP A 270 -13.04 14.37 -2.95
C ASP A 270 -13.97 13.38 -3.67
N ALA A 271 -14.31 13.66 -4.93
CA ALA A 271 -15.12 12.76 -5.75
C ALA A 271 -14.50 11.36 -5.95
N LEU A 272 -13.17 11.29 -6.15
CA LEU A 272 -12.45 10.02 -6.26
C LEU A 272 -12.53 9.23 -4.95
N LEU A 273 -12.20 9.88 -3.83
CA LEU A 273 -12.15 9.23 -2.52
C LEU A 273 -13.54 8.78 -2.07
N SER A 274 -14.59 9.58 -2.29
CA SER A 274 -15.98 9.21 -2.03
C SER A 274 -16.39 7.94 -2.80
N GLY A 275 -15.94 7.80 -4.05
CA GLY A 275 -16.19 6.60 -4.85
C GLY A 275 -15.38 5.37 -4.42
N TYR A 276 -14.19 5.58 -3.85
CA TYR A 276 -13.28 4.51 -3.42
C TYR A 276 -13.53 4.06 -1.97
N PHE A 277 -14.10 4.93 -1.13
CA PHE A 277 -14.38 4.69 0.28
C PHE A 277 -15.85 5.03 0.62
N PRO A 278 -16.83 4.35 -0.03
CA PRO A 278 -18.25 4.75 0.06
C PRO A 278 -18.86 4.58 1.45
N ASP A 279 -18.27 3.75 2.30
CA ASP A 279 -18.78 3.43 3.64
C ASP A 279 -18.21 4.33 4.74
N THR A 280 -17.51 5.42 4.35
CA THR A 280 -16.90 6.34 5.29
C THR A 280 -17.52 7.72 5.18
N ASP A 281 -18.02 8.24 6.29
CA ASP A 281 -18.40 9.65 6.44
C ASP A 281 -17.13 10.50 6.63
N PHE A 282 -16.29 10.59 5.59
CA PHE A 282 -15.07 11.37 5.67
C PHE A 282 -15.25 12.77 5.07
N ILE A 283 -14.44 13.70 5.53
CA ILE A 283 -14.30 15.03 4.93
C ILE A 283 -12.86 15.16 4.46
N PHE A 284 -12.66 15.24 3.14
CA PHE A 284 -11.33 15.38 2.55
C PHE A 284 -10.67 16.69 3.01
N ASP A 285 -9.41 16.58 3.46
CA ASP A 285 -8.59 17.70 3.92
C ASP A 285 -9.27 18.59 4.96
N VAL A 286 -9.97 17.97 5.91
CA VAL A 286 -10.72 18.70 6.97
C VAL A 286 -9.84 19.69 7.74
N LYS A 287 -8.53 19.45 7.83
CA LYS A 287 -7.57 20.31 8.53
C LYS A 287 -6.88 21.34 7.62
N GLY A 288 -7.19 21.37 6.33
CA GLY A 288 -6.62 22.32 5.38
C GLY A 288 -5.09 22.19 5.27
N LYS A 289 -4.57 20.97 5.20
CA LYS A 289 -3.13 20.69 5.17
C LYS A 289 -2.55 20.56 3.76
N PHE A 290 -3.40 20.37 2.75
CA PHE A 290 -2.94 20.42 1.37
C PHE A 290 -2.74 21.87 0.91
N ILE A 291 -1.71 22.08 0.09
CA ILE A 291 -1.52 23.35 -0.66
C ILE A 291 -2.12 23.14 -2.04
N TYR A 292 -3.07 24.00 -2.41
CA TYR A 292 -3.80 23.92 -3.68
C TYR A 292 -3.27 24.89 -4.74
N ASP A 293 -2.70 26.01 -4.32
CA ASP A 293 -2.12 27.05 -5.16
C ASP A 293 -0.91 27.69 -4.47
N PHE A 294 0.00 28.32 -5.25
CA PHE A 294 1.14 29.11 -4.80
C PHE A 294 0.98 30.59 -5.12
#